data_5ecf0f4b1fe6dcfefcea677173008bee
#
_entry.id   5ecf0f4b1fe6dcfefcea677173008bee
#
_cell.length_a   1.000
_cell.length_b   1.000
_cell.length_c   1.000
_cell.angle_alpha   90.00
_cell.angle_beta   90.00
_cell.angle_gamma   90.00
#
_symmetry.space_group_name_H-M   'P 1'
#
loop_
_entity.id
_entity.type
_entity.pdbx_description
1 polymer ?
#
loop_
_entity_poly.entity_id
_entity_poly.type
_entity_poly.pdbx_seq_one_letter_code
_entity_poly.pdbx_strand_id
1 'polypeptide(L)'
;MAVNELETFLKSWNREAESTLKLLRALPATQYDFRPDPTGRSMGELAWHLAEGDAYMSQWIEKGKFEPGTKPPNIERPRAVDALAAGFERVHKEAVARVQKLKPEDLDRQLPFFNGQEIPIRAILKGN
;
A
#
# COMPACT_ATOMS: atom_id res chain seq x y z
N MET A 1 -3.97 18.31 -20.22
CA MET A 1 -4.83 17.14 -20.31
C MET A 1 -4.79 16.35 -19.04
N ALA A 2 -5.95 16.18 -18.49
CA ALA A 2 -6.09 15.44 -17.23
C ALA A 2 -5.75 13.97 -17.37
N VAL A 3 -5.58 13.54 -18.59
CA VAL A 3 -5.29 12.18 -18.97
C VAL A 3 -4.20 11.55 -18.16
N ASN A 4 -3.22 12.36 -17.74
CA ASN A 4 -2.02 11.80 -17.14
C ASN A 4 -1.97 11.89 -15.65
N GLU A 5 -3.08 12.25 -15.00
CA GLU A 5 -3.09 12.30 -13.54
C GLU A 5 -2.84 10.90 -12.95
N LEU A 6 -3.51 9.88 -13.48
CA LEU A 6 -3.31 8.51 -13.04
C LEU A 6 -1.90 8.02 -13.36
N GLU A 7 -1.41 8.31 -14.57
CA GLU A 7 -0.06 7.94 -14.95
C GLU A 7 0.99 8.60 -14.06
N THR A 8 0.79 9.88 -13.77
CA THR A 8 1.68 10.63 -12.89
C THR A 8 1.71 10.01 -11.49
N PHE A 9 0.54 9.64 -10.98
CA PHE A 9 0.46 8.96 -9.69
C PHE A 9 1.22 7.63 -9.74
N LEU A 10 0.99 6.82 -10.77
CA LEU A 10 1.63 5.51 -10.87
C LEU A 10 3.15 5.61 -10.96
N LYS A 11 3.67 6.58 -11.70
CA LYS A 11 5.11 6.81 -11.78
C LYS A 11 5.70 7.21 -10.43
N SER A 12 5.05 8.12 -9.75
CA SER A 12 5.48 8.58 -8.43
C SER A 12 5.43 7.43 -7.42
N TRP A 13 4.36 6.67 -7.45
CA TRP A 13 4.16 5.54 -6.55
C TRP A 13 5.24 4.46 -6.75
N ASN A 14 5.53 4.13 -8.02
CA ASN A 14 6.57 3.16 -8.33
C ASN A 14 7.96 3.66 -7.93
N ARG A 15 8.21 4.96 -8.07
CA ARG A 15 9.47 5.55 -7.63
C ARG A 15 9.63 5.46 -6.11
N GLU A 16 8.56 5.74 -5.38
CA GLU A 16 8.58 5.60 -3.93
C GLU A 16 8.77 4.14 -3.51
N ALA A 17 8.19 3.21 -4.25
CA ALA A 17 8.36 1.79 -3.98
C ALA A 17 9.81 1.36 -4.12
N GLU A 18 10.52 1.89 -5.11
CA GLU A 18 11.95 1.60 -5.26
C GLU A 18 12.75 2.08 -4.07
N SER A 19 12.43 3.28 -3.56
CA SER A 19 13.08 3.81 -2.36
C SER A 19 12.76 2.96 -1.14
N THR A 20 11.52 2.51 -1.03
CA THR A 20 11.10 1.61 0.05
C THR A 20 11.87 0.29 -0.01
N LEU A 21 12.01 -0.28 -1.22
CA LEU A 21 12.76 -1.53 -1.39
C LEU A 21 14.21 -1.38 -0.95
N LYS A 22 14.86 -0.27 -1.27
CA LYS A 22 16.22 -0.01 -0.82
C LYS A 22 16.30 0.03 0.70
N LEU A 23 15.34 0.69 1.33
CA LEU A 23 15.27 0.78 2.78
C LEU A 23 15.08 -0.60 3.41
N LEU A 24 14.16 -1.40 2.87
CA LEU A 24 13.89 -2.73 3.40
C LEU A 24 15.10 -3.64 3.26
N ARG A 25 15.84 -3.54 2.15
CA ARG A 25 17.05 -4.33 1.94
C ARG A 25 18.18 -3.91 2.87
N ALA A 26 18.15 -2.69 3.38
CA ALA A 26 19.17 -2.18 4.29
C ALA A 26 18.89 -2.50 5.76
N LEU A 27 17.71 -3.02 6.10
CA LEU A 27 17.38 -3.34 7.47
C LEU A 27 18.24 -4.49 7.98
N PRO A 28 18.82 -4.37 9.20
CA PRO A 28 19.58 -5.47 9.78
C PRO A 28 18.69 -6.68 10.06
N ALA A 29 19.18 -7.86 9.69
CA ALA A 29 18.40 -9.10 9.84
C ALA A 29 18.02 -9.39 11.29
N THR A 30 18.80 -8.87 12.25
CA THR A 30 18.60 -9.12 13.69
C THR A 30 17.58 -8.17 14.32
N GLN A 31 17.05 -7.21 13.58
CA GLN A 31 16.21 -6.14 14.15
C GLN A 31 14.73 -6.32 13.92
N TYR A 32 14.30 -7.48 13.43
CA TYR A 32 12.88 -7.70 13.12
C TYR A 32 11.98 -7.45 14.33
N ASP A 33 12.36 -7.97 15.50
CA ASP A 33 11.56 -7.86 16.71
C ASP A 33 11.88 -6.61 17.56
N PHE A 34 12.83 -5.81 17.13
CA PHE A 34 13.17 -4.59 17.85
C PHE A 34 11.99 -3.63 17.85
N ARG A 35 11.67 -3.09 19.02
CA ARG A 35 10.59 -2.13 19.19
C ARG A 35 11.17 -0.77 19.56
N PRO A 36 11.13 0.20 18.62
CA PRO A 36 11.56 1.57 18.95
C PRO A 36 10.76 2.15 20.12
N ASP A 37 9.48 1.82 20.19
CA ASP A 37 8.61 2.11 21.32
C ASP A 37 8.18 0.78 21.93
N PRO A 38 8.46 0.53 23.21
CA PRO A 38 8.12 -0.77 23.83
C PRO A 38 6.64 -1.14 23.73
N THR A 39 5.75 -0.15 23.62
CA THR A 39 4.31 -0.39 23.51
C THR A 39 3.82 -0.39 22.06
N GLY A 40 4.72 -0.11 21.11
CA GLY A 40 4.37 -0.02 19.70
C GLY A 40 4.72 -1.28 18.92
N ARG A 41 4.70 -1.12 17.61
CA ARG A 41 5.03 -2.21 16.69
C ARG A 41 6.54 -2.46 16.63
N SER A 42 6.91 -3.68 16.29
CA SER A 42 8.30 -4.02 16.04
C SER A 42 8.74 -3.44 14.69
N MET A 43 10.05 -3.43 14.45
CA MET A 43 10.61 -2.95 13.19
C MET A 43 10.05 -3.73 12.00
N GLY A 44 9.94 -5.06 12.11
CA GLY A 44 9.35 -5.88 11.05
C GLY A 44 7.89 -5.56 10.80
N GLU A 45 7.12 -5.31 11.86
CA GLU A 45 5.73 -4.93 11.74
C GLU A 45 5.56 -3.55 11.08
N LEU A 46 6.40 -2.60 11.46
CA LEU A 46 6.37 -1.26 10.86
C LEU A 46 6.72 -1.33 9.38
N ALA A 47 7.75 -2.10 9.05
CA ALA A 47 8.16 -2.26 7.65
C ALA A 47 7.06 -2.91 6.82
N TRP A 48 6.42 -3.95 7.35
CA TRP A 48 5.35 -4.64 6.61
C TRP A 48 4.09 -3.79 6.48
N HIS A 49 3.87 -2.86 7.40
CA HIS A 49 2.73 -1.95 7.32
C HIS A 49 2.75 -1.13 6.03
N LEU A 50 3.92 -0.90 5.43
CA LEU A 50 4.01 -0.23 4.14
C LEU A 50 3.35 -1.06 3.03
N ALA A 51 3.55 -2.38 3.05
CA ALA A 51 2.89 -3.27 2.11
C ALA A 51 1.40 -3.35 2.38
N GLU A 52 1.01 -3.39 3.64
CA GLU A 52 -0.40 -3.42 4.02
C GLU A 52 -1.15 -2.19 3.51
N GLY A 53 -0.53 -1.03 3.61
CA GLY A 53 -1.13 0.20 3.10
C GLY A 53 -1.47 0.10 1.63
N ASP A 54 -0.51 -0.34 0.82
CA ASP A 54 -0.72 -0.51 -0.62
C ASP A 54 -1.82 -1.52 -0.91
N ALA A 55 -1.79 -2.66 -0.23
CA ALA A 55 -2.71 -3.75 -0.48
C ALA A 55 -4.15 -3.37 -0.13
N TYR A 56 -4.36 -2.83 1.06
CA TYR A 56 -5.72 -2.50 1.51
C TYR A 56 -6.29 -1.31 0.76
N MET A 57 -5.48 -0.31 0.47
CA MET A 57 -5.92 0.85 -0.30
C MET A 57 -6.38 0.44 -1.69
N SER A 58 -5.56 -0.35 -2.39
CA SER A 58 -5.88 -0.77 -3.75
C SER A 58 -7.08 -1.72 -3.79
N GLN A 59 -7.24 -2.58 -2.79
CA GLN A 59 -8.40 -3.46 -2.68
C GLN A 59 -9.68 -2.65 -2.45
N TRP A 60 -9.62 -1.64 -1.61
CA TRP A 60 -10.75 -0.74 -1.36
C TRP A 60 -11.21 -0.09 -2.67
N ILE A 61 -10.26 0.44 -3.44
CA ILE A 61 -10.57 1.05 -4.73
C ILE A 61 -11.18 0.04 -5.69
N GLU A 62 -10.60 -1.15 -5.78
CA GLU A 62 -11.06 -2.18 -6.71
C GLU A 62 -12.47 -2.66 -6.37
N LYS A 63 -12.76 -2.84 -5.10
CA LYS A 63 -14.07 -3.33 -4.66
C LYS A 63 -15.10 -2.23 -4.53
N GLY A 64 -14.67 -0.98 -4.51
CA GLY A 64 -15.57 0.16 -4.36
C GLY A 64 -16.05 0.38 -2.93
N LYS A 65 -15.54 -0.37 -1.97
CA LYS A 65 -15.89 -0.23 -0.55
C LYS A 65 -14.83 -0.89 0.31
N PHE A 66 -14.75 -0.45 1.55
CA PHE A 66 -13.89 -1.09 2.53
C PHE A 66 -14.66 -2.26 3.16
N GLU A 67 -14.06 -3.45 3.13
CA GLU A 67 -14.64 -4.65 3.70
C GLU A 67 -13.78 -5.16 4.84
N PRO A 68 -14.15 -4.83 6.10
CA PRO A 68 -13.39 -5.34 7.24
C PRO A 68 -13.38 -6.87 7.25
N GLY A 69 -12.24 -7.43 7.57
CA GLY A 69 -12.10 -8.89 7.62
C GLY A 69 -11.75 -9.56 6.30
N THR A 70 -11.82 -8.82 5.19
CA THR A 70 -11.40 -9.36 3.90
C THR A 70 -9.93 -8.99 3.67
N LYS A 71 -9.08 -9.99 3.58
CA LYS A 71 -7.64 -9.78 3.43
C LYS A 71 -7.22 -9.83 1.96
N PRO A 72 -6.38 -8.89 1.53
CA PRO A 72 -5.76 -9.00 0.20
C PRO A 72 -4.87 -10.24 0.11
N PRO A 73 -4.65 -10.78 -1.10
CA PRO A 73 -3.73 -11.91 -1.27
C PRO A 73 -2.31 -11.55 -0.85
N ASN A 74 -1.57 -12.52 -0.36
CA ASN A 74 -0.15 -12.39 -0.02
C ASN A 74 0.15 -11.37 1.08
N ILE A 75 -0.84 -11.06 1.92
CA ILE A 75 -0.70 -10.02 2.95
C ILE A 75 -0.11 -10.57 4.25
N GLU A 76 0.08 -11.87 4.38
CA GLU A 76 0.66 -12.46 5.57
C GLU A 76 2.06 -11.91 5.80
N ARG A 77 2.30 -11.44 7.03
CA ARG A 77 3.57 -10.82 7.36
C ARG A 77 4.71 -11.84 7.32
N PRO A 78 5.80 -11.54 6.57
CA PRO A 78 6.99 -12.38 6.64
C PRO A 78 7.58 -12.39 8.04
N ARG A 79 8.27 -13.46 8.39
CA ARG A 79 8.83 -13.61 9.72
C ARG A 79 10.33 -13.28 9.80
N ALA A 80 10.91 -12.84 8.69
CA ALA A 80 12.32 -12.51 8.62
C ALA A 80 12.52 -11.23 7.82
N VAL A 81 13.53 -10.45 8.19
CA VAL A 81 13.84 -9.19 7.51
C VAL A 81 14.14 -9.43 6.03
N ASP A 82 14.89 -10.49 5.71
CA ASP A 82 15.29 -10.76 4.32
C ASP A 82 14.12 -11.11 3.41
N ALA A 83 12.96 -11.43 3.97
CA ALA A 83 11.75 -11.70 3.19
C ALA A 83 10.88 -10.46 2.99
N LEU A 84 11.15 -9.37 3.70
CA LEU A 84 10.31 -8.17 3.64
C LEU A 84 10.35 -7.50 2.28
N ALA A 85 11.54 -7.34 1.70
CA ALA A 85 11.67 -6.65 0.40
C ALA A 85 10.95 -7.40 -0.71
N ALA A 86 11.16 -8.70 -0.81
CA ALA A 86 10.51 -9.50 -1.85
C ALA A 86 8.99 -9.54 -1.66
N GLY A 87 8.54 -9.64 -0.41
CA GLY A 87 7.12 -9.62 -0.10
C GLY A 87 6.48 -8.28 -0.45
N PHE A 88 7.12 -7.19 -0.07
CA PHE A 88 6.64 -5.84 -0.41
C PHE A 88 6.56 -5.66 -1.93
N GLU A 89 7.59 -6.08 -2.65
CA GLU A 89 7.61 -5.94 -4.10
C GLU A 89 6.43 -6.66 -4.74
N ARG A 90 6.15 -7.88 -4.29
CA ARG A 90 5.01 -8.66 -4.82
C ARG A 90 3.68 -7.97 -4.51
N VAL A 91 3.48 -7.53 -3.27
CA VAL A 91 2.25 -6.86 -2.86
C VAL A 91 2.08 -5.55 -3.63
N HIS A 92 3.14 -4.79 -3.79
CA HIS A 92 3.10 -3.53 -4.54
C HIS A 92 2.72 -3.75 -6.01
N LYS A 93 3.29 -4.76 -6.65
CA LYS A 93 2.95 -5.08 -8.05
C LYS A 93 1.48 -5.43 -8.20
N GLU A 94 0.94 -6.18 -7.25
CA GLU A 94 -0.49 -6.52 -7.26
C GLU A 94 -1.35 -5.28 -7.05
N ALA A 95 -0.93 -4.38 -6.15
CA ALA A 95 -1.64 -3.13 -5.90
C ALA A 95 -1.63 -2.24 -7.14
N VAL A 96 -0.48 -2.13 -7.80
CA VAL A 96 -0.37 -1.35 -9.04
C VAL A 96 -1.31 -1.91 -10.10
N ALA A 97 -1.37 -3.24 -10.23
CA ALA A 97 -2.24 -3.87 -11.22
C ALA A 97 -3.71 -3.52 -10.99
N ARG A 98 -4.13 -3.42 -9.72
CA ARG A 98 -5.51 -3.02 -9.39
C ARG A 98 -5.77 -1.58 -9.79
N VAL A 99 -4.85 -0.68 -9.46
CA VAL A 99 -5.02 0.76 -9.73
C VAL A 99 -4.93 1.05 -11.22
N GLN A 100 -4.09 0.32 -11.97
CA GLN A 100 -3.97 0.49 -13.41
C GLN A 100 -5.25 0.22 -14.17
N LYS A 101 -6.18 -0.50 -13.58
CA LYS A 101 -7.48 -0.77 -14.21
C LYS A 101 -8.39 0.43 -14.22
N LEU A 102 -8.07 1.46 -13.44
CA LEU A 102 -8.89 2.67 -13.38
C LEU A 102 -8.81 3.46 -14.68
N LYS A 103 -9.92 4.08 -15.02
CA LYS A 103 -9.98 5.04 -16.12
C LYS A 103 -9.88 6.44 -15.54
N PRO A 104 -9.50 7.45 -16.35
CA PRO A 104 -9.41 8.81 -15.84
C PRO A 104 -10.66 9.31 -15.14
N GLU A 105 -11.84 8.96 -15.66
CA GLU A 105 -13.12 9.35 -15.06
C GLU A 105 -13.38 8.69 -13.71
N ASP A 106 -12.74 7.55 -13.43
CA ASP A 106 -12.92 6.87 -12.14
C ASP A 106 -12.32 7.68 -10.98
N LEU A 107 -11.40 8.58 -11.26
CA LEU A 107 -10.76 9.38 -10.22
C LEU A 107 -11.73 10.28 -9.46
N ASP A 108 -12.83 10.63 -10.08
CA ASP A 108 -13.87 11.46 -9.46
C ASP A 108 -14.93 10.63 -8.74
N ARG A 109 -14.89 9.30 -8.87
CA ARG A 109 -15.87 8.43 -8.23
C ARG A 109 -15.69 8.45 -6.72
N GLN A 110 -16.82 8.58 -6.01
CA GLN A 110 -16.82 8.65 -4.55
C GLN A 110 -16.94 7.26 -3.96
N LEU A 111 -16.11 6.98 -2.93
CA LEU A 111 -16.18 5.72 -2.20
C LEU A 111 -16.49 5.99 -0.73
N PRO A 112 -17.19 5.06 -0.05
CA PRO A 112 -17.50 5.24 1.37
C PRO A 112 -16.23 5.24 2.22
N PHE A 113 -16.20 6.10 3.21
CA PHE A 113 -15.11 6.22 4.15
C PHE A 113 -15.58 5.80 5.55
N PHE A 114 -14.63 5.62 6.48
CA PHE A 114 -14.92 5.04 7.80
C PHE A 114 -15.97 5.78 8.62
N ASN A 115 -16.09 7.06 8.47
CA ASN A 115 -17.00 7.88 9.26
C ASN A 115 -18.35 8.16 8.58
N GLY A 116 -18.71 7.34 7.60
CA GLY A 116 -19.94 7.54 6.83
C GLY A 116 -19.86 8.59 5.75
N GLN A 117 -18.71 9.25 5.59
CA GLN A 117 -18.48 10.21 4.51
C GLN A 117 -18.03 9.48 3.26
N GLU A 118 -18.09 10.18 2.14
CA GLU A 118 -17.56 9.66 0.89
C GLU A 118 -16.39 10.51 0.45
N ILE A 119 -15.39 9.87 -0.14
CA ILE A 119 -14.23 10.58 -0.68
C ILE A 119 -13.95 10.08 -2.10
N PRO A 120 -13.45 10.97 -2.98
CA PRO A 120 -13.13 10.55 -4.34
C PRO A 120 -11.87 9.68 -4.36
N ILE A 121 -11.81 8.77 -5.33
CA ILE A 121 -10.65 7.89 -5.48
C ILE A 121 -9.35 8.71 -5.57
N ARG A 122 -9.39 9.85 -6.26
CA ARG A 122 -8.23 10.75 -6.34
C ARG A 122 -7.67 11.08 -4.96
N ALA A 123 -8.53 11.37 -4.00
CA ALA A 123 -8.10 11.69 -2.63
C ALA A 123 -7.53 10.48 -1.92
N ILE A 124 -8.08 9.30 -2.16
CA ILE A 124 -7.57 8.06 -1.58
C ILE A 124 -6.13 7.82 -2.06
N LEU A 125 -5.89 7.97 -3.36
CA LEU A 125 -4.57 7.78 -3.93
C LEU A 125 -3.56 8.80 -3.38
N LYS A 126 -3.96 10.06 -3.25
CA LYS A 126 -3.06 11.11 -2.76
C LYS A 126 -2.77 11.00 -1.28
N GLY A 127 -3.66 10.37 -0.52
CA GLY A 127 -3.47 10.20 0.90
C GLY A 127 -2.61 9.01 1.29
N ASN A 128 -2.18 8.26 0.30
CA ASN A 128 -1.41 7.06 0.54
C ASN A 128 0.10 7.33 0.69
#